data_e39df2444b4770abe12022dae1513aa8
#
_entry.id   e39df2444b4770abe12022dae1513aa8
#
_cell.length_a   1.000
_cell.length_b   1.000
_cell.length_c   1.000
_cell.angle_alpha   90.00
_cell.angle_beta   90.00
_cell.angle_gamma   90.00
#
_symmetry.space_group_name_H-M   'P 1'
#
loop_
_entity.id
_entity.type
_entity.pdbx_description
1 polymer ?
#
loop_
_entity_poly.entity_id
_entity_poly.type
_entity_poly.pdbx_seq_one_letter_code
_entity_poly.pdbx_strand_id
1 'polypeptide(L)'
;MNRIQWTLNAMPKSDDRYLSLMSVANVDRARAFFKTFPQYAVTPLARLDNMAGRLGLGGLYVKDESHRFGLNAFKVLGGAFAMARYIAEETNQGIERMTYDYLTGEQLRRDFGQATFFTATDGKIGRAHV
;
A
#
# COMPACT_ATOMS: atom_id res chain seq x y z
N MET A 1 32.26 -11.57 16.13
CA MET A 1 30.84 -11.32 15.86
C MET A 1 30.59 -9.83 15.81
N ASN A 2 30.20 -9.28 14.67
CA ASN A 2 29.81 -7.87 14.59
C ASN A 2 28.53 -7.68 15.40
N ARG A 3 28.60 -6.87 16.46
CA ARG A 3 27.40 -6.48 17.22
C ARG A 3 26.54 -5.56 16.37
N ILE A 4 25.22 -5.81 16.35
CA ILE A 4 24.26 -4.87 15.78
C ILE A 4 24.39 -3.56 16.55
N GLN A 5 24.71 -2.48 15.85
CA GLN A 5 24.75 -1.14 16.42
C GLN A 5 23.39 -0.49 16.27
N TRP A 6 22.92 0.16 17.28
CA TRP A 6 21.68 0.92 17.27
C TRP A 6 21.90 2.28 17.91
N THR A 7 21.11 3.24 17.50
CA THR A 7 21.06 4.56 18.15
C THR A 7 19.62 4.97 18.35
N LEU A 8 19.37 5.67 19.46
CA LEU A 8 18.05 6.23 19.71
C LEU A 8 17.88 7.46 18.80
N ASN A 9 16.73 7.55 18.14
CA ASN A 9 16.38 8.75 17.42
C ASN A 9 16.02 9.85 18.42
N ALA A 10 16.90 10.86 18.53
CA ALA A 10 16.74 12.01 19.42
C ALA A 10 16.17 13.24 18.69
N MET A 11 15.69 13.09 17.49
CA MET A 11 15.09 14.22 16.76
C MET A 11 13.87 14.76 17.50
N PRO A 12 13.73 16.10 17.58
CA PRO A 12 12.55 16.69 18.18
C PRO A 12 11.29 16.25 17.41
N LYS A 13 10.20 16.05 18.14
CA LYS A 13 8.91 15.73 17.53
C LYS A 13 8.50 16.89 16.61
N SER A 14 8.31 16.59 15.33
CA SER A 14 7.75 17.55 14.39
C SER A 14 6.25 17.76 14.65
N ASP A 15 5.64 18.71 13.94
CA ASP A 15 4.20 18.94 14.07
C ASP A 15 3.39 17.69 13.66
N ASP A 16 2.22 17.54 14.25
CA ASP A 16 1.34 16.40 14.06
C ASP A 16 0.32 16.60 12.90
N ARG A 17 0.48 17.64 12.08
CA ARG A 17 -0.51 18.05 11.05
C ARG A 17 -0.90 16.92 10.09
N TYR A 18 0.01 16.00 9.83
CA TYR A 18 -0.24 14.89 8.91
C TYR A 18 -0.64 13.58 9.59
N LEU A 19 -0.67 13.52 10.91
CA LEU A 19 -1.06 12.29 11.62
C LEU A 19 -2.51 11.89 11.34
N SER A 20 -3.38 12.85 11.05
CA SER A 20 -4.76 12.56 10.66
C SER A 20 -4.87 11.72 9.39
N LEU A 21 -3.87 11.80 8.49
CA LEU A 21 -3.80 10.95 7.29
C LEU A 21 -3.62 9.48 7.62
N MET A 22 -3.00 9.19 8.78
CA MET A 22 -2.75 7.83 9.29
C MET A 22 -3.85 7.35 10.25
N SER A 23 -5.00 8.00 10.25
CA SER A 23 -6.14 7.61 11.10
C SER A 23 -6.69 6.24 10.73
N VAL A 24 -7.27 5.53 11.70
CA VAL A 24 -7.93 4.24 11.49
C VAL A 24 -8.99 4.35 10.38
N ALA A 25 -9.76 5.44 10.37
CA ALA A 25 -10.77 5.67 9.34
C ALA A 25 -10.19 5.70 7.92
N ASN A 26 -9.03 6.34 7.71
CA ASN A 26 -8.35 6.36 6.41
C ASN A 26 -7.79 4.99 6.03
N VAL A 27 -7.25 4.25 7.01
CA VAL A 27 -6.79 2.86 6.80
C VAL A 27 -7.96 1.96 6.39
N ASP A 28 -9.12 2.11 7.03
CA ASP A 28 -10.29 1.30 6.73
C ASP A 28 -10.88 1.63 5.34
N ARG A 29 -10.86 2.89 4.92
CA ARG A 29 -11.21 3.28 3.54
C ARG A 29 -10.30 2.62 2.51
N ALA A 30 -8.98 2.67 2.72
CA ALA A 30 -8.03 2.01 1.84
C ALA A 30 -8.23 0.48 1.82
N ARG A 31 -8.49 -0.12 2.97
CA ARG A 31 -8.78 -1.55 3.07
C ARG A 31 -10.08 -1.92 2.36
N ALA A 32 -11.13 -1.12 2.51
CA ALA A 32 -12.40 -1.33 1.81
C ALA A 32 -12.22 -1.26 0.29
N PHE A 33 -11.48 -0.26 -0.19
CA PHE A 33 -11.11 -0.14 -1.61
C PHE A 33 -10.44 -1.41 -2.15
N PHE A 34 -9.37 -1.88 -1.49
CA PHE A 34 -8.66 -3.06 -1.98
C PHE A 34 -9.47 -4.35 -1.88
N LYS A 35 -10.40 -4.47 -0.94
CA LYS A 35 -11.31 -5.62 -0.86
C LYS A 35 -12.21 -5.79 -2.09
N THR A 36 -12.37 -4.75 -2.92
CA THR A 36 -13.12 -4.85 -4.18
C THR A 36 -12.31 -5.55 -5.29
N PHE A 37 -10.99 -5.68 -5.12
CA PHE A 37 -10.11 -6.31 -6.12
C PHE A 37 -10.15 -7.83 -5.98
N PRO A 38 -10.47 -8.59 -7.05
CA PRO A 38 -10.57 -10.05 -6.99
C PRO A 38 -9.28 -10.74 -6.51
N GLN A 39 -8.13 -10.14 -6.78
CA GLN A 39 -6.82 -10.68 -6.41
C GLN A 39 -6.36 -10.24 -5.01
N TYR A 40 -7.16 -9.44 -4.29
CA TYR A 40 -6.77 -8.97 -2.98
C TYR A 40 -6.85 -10.08 -1.94
N ALA A 41 -5.75 -10.33 -1.28
CA ALA A 41 -5.68 -11.24 -0.15
C ALA A 41 -4.82 -10.64 0.98
N VAL A 42 -5.09 -11.10 2.20
CA VAL A 42 -4.21 -10.81 3.33
C VAL A 42 -2.91 -11.58 3.14
N THR A 43 -1.81 -10.87 3.03
CA THR A 43 -0.49 -11.48 2.89
C THR A 43 -0.02 -12.10 4.20
N PRO A 44 0.79 -13.18 4.17
CA PRO A 44 1.27 -13.85 5.37
C PRO A 44 2.07 -12.94 6.31
N LEU A 45 1.98 -13.21 7.60
CA LEU A 45 2.88 -12.70 8.63
C LEU A 45 3.68 -13.89 9.17
N ALA A 46 4.90 -14.03 8.69
CA ALA A 46 5.79 -15.11 9.11
C ALA A 46 6.50 -14.74 10.42
N ARG A 47 6.51 -15.67 11.35
CA ARG A 47 7.27 -15.57 12.59
C ARG A 47 8.57 -16.35 12.46
N LEU A 48 9.70 -15.69 12.72
CA LEU A 48 11.04 -16.26 12.53
C LEU A 48 11.72 -16.56 13.89
N ASP A 49 11.21 -17.55 14.61
CA ASP A 49 11.65 -17.87 15.97
C ASP A 49 13.14 -18.21 16.06
N ASN A 50 13.62 -19.05 15.15
CA ASN A 50 15.03 -19.44 15.14
C ASN A 50 15.97 -18.26 14.92
N MET A 51 15.58 -17.32 14.05
CA MET A 51 16.37 -16.11 13.80
C MET A 51 16.27 -15.15 15.00
N ALA A 52 15.11 -14.99 15.57
CA ALA A 52 14.92 -14.19 16.79
C ALA A 52 15.81 -14.71 17.93
N GLY A 53 15.82 -16.02 18.18
CA GLY A 53 16.67 -16.62 19.20
C GLY A 53 18.16 -16.41 18.96
N ARG A 54 18.64 -16.56 17.71
CA ARG A 54 20.04 -16.31 17.36
C ARG A 54 20.45 -14.84 17.54
N LEU A 55 19.51 -13.91 17.37
CA LEU A 55 19.76 -12.47 17.51
C LEU A 55 19.47 -11.96 18.94
N GLY A 56 19.01 -12.81 19.85
CA GLY A 56 18.65 -12.40 21.22
C GLY A 56 17.42 -11.50 21.27
N LEU A 57 16.49 -11.62 20.31
CA LEU A 57 15.27 -10.82 20.22
C LEU A 57 14.08 -11.60 20.81
N GLY A 58 13.11 -10.88 21.41
CA GLY A 58 11.87 -11.45 21.92
C GLY A 58 10.94 -11.98 20.81
N GLY A 59 11.13 -11.53 19.57
CA GLY A 59 10.40 -11.99 18.39
C GLY A 59 10.87 -11.26 17.14
N LEU A 60 10.77 -11.94 15.99
CA LEU A 60 11.05 -11.36 14.67
C LEU A 60 9.93 -11.79 13.73
N TYR A 61 9.30 -10.82 13.09
CA TYR A 61 8.15 -11.03 12.22
C TYR A 61 8.42 -10.41 10.85
N VAL A 62 8.06 -11.13 9.79
CA VAL A 62 8.15 -10.67 8.41
C VAL A 62 6.78 -10.65 7.78
N LYS A 63 6.32 -9.47 7.36
CA LYS A 63 5.13 -9.33 6.54
C LYS A 63 5.50 -9.65 5.09
N ASP A 64 5.06 -10.82 4.62
CA ASP A 64 5.48 -11.33 3.31
C ASP A 64 4.61 -10.77 2.18
N GLU A 65 5.07 -9.68 1.60
CA GLU A 65 4.40 -9.03 0.48
C GLU A 65 4.71 -9.66 -0.89
N SER A 66 5.45 -10.77 -0.94
CA SER A 66 5.68 -11.51 -2.19
C SER A 66 4.39 -12.06 -2.81
N HIS A 67 3.36 -12.24 -1.97
CA HIS A 67 2.03 -12.69 -2.39
C HIS A 67 1.10 -11.57 -2.88
N ARG A 68 1.56 -10.29 -2.86
CA ARG A 68 0.69 -9.16 -3.19
C ARG A 68 0.37 -9.10 -4.68
N PHE A 69 -0.87 -9.38 -5.06
CA PHE A 69 -1.40 -9.32 -6.44
C PHE A 69 -0.57 -10.10 -7.49
N GLY A 70 0.25 -11.06 -7.08
CA GLY A 70 1.21 -11.70 -7.97
C GLY A 70 2.37 -10.81 -8.44
N LEU A 71 2.42 -9.56 -7.98
CA LEU A 71 3.43 -8.57 -8.40
C LEU A 71 4.69 -8.60 -7.54
N ASN A 72 4.67 -9.35 -6.43
CA ASN A 72 5.79 -9.44 -5.51
C ASN A 72 6.23 -8.09 -4.94
N ALA A 73 5.29 -7.17 -4.74
CA ALA A 73 5.55 -5.81 -4.29
C ALA A 73 4.35 -5.15 -3.63
N PHE A 74 4.54 -4.52 -2.48
CA PHE A 74 3.50 -3.77 -1.77
C PHE A 74 3.28 -2.35 -2.33
N LYS A 75 4.21 -1.80 -3.09
CA LYS A 75 4.16 -0.42 -3.60
C LYS A 75 2.94 -0.14 -4.49
N VAL A 76 2.39 -1.17 -5.11
CA VAL A 76 1.14 -1.07 -5.90
C VAL A 76 -0.04 -0.54 -5.09
N LEU A 77 -0.08 -0.82 -3.78
CA LEU A 77 -1.17 -0.35 -2.92
C LEU A 77 -1.25 1.18 -2.88
N GLY A 78 -0.14 1.86 -2.61
CA GLY A 78 -0.11 3.32 -2.54
C GLY A 78 -0.48 3.97 -3.88
N GLY A 79 0.12 3.52 -4.97
CA GLY A 79 -0.12 4.05 -6.31
C GLY A 79 -1.57 3.85 -6.76
N ALA A 80 -2.11 2.64 -6.63
CA ALA A 80 -3.49 2.35 -7.02
C ALA A 80 -4.51 3.17 -6.22
N PHE A 81 -4.33 3.29 -4.91
CA PHE A 81 -5.24 4.08 -4.08
C PHE A 81 -5.15 5.59 -4.37
N ALA A 82 -3.95 6.11 -4.63
CA ALA A 82 -3.76 7.50 -5.01
C ALA A 82 -4.43 7.84 -6.34
N MET A 83 -4.30 6.99 -7.35
CA MET A 83 -4.99 7.15 -8.64
C MET A 83 -6.51 7.09 -8.47
N ALA A 84 -7.03 6.15 -7.70
CA ALA A 84 -8.46 6.06 -7.43
C ALA A 84 -8.99 7.29 -6.70
N ARG A 85 -8.25 7.85 -5.75
CA ARG A 85 -8.62 9.10 -5.08
C ARG A 85 -8.66 10.28 -6.04
N TYR A 86 -7.66 10.40 -6.89
CA TYR A 86 -7.62 11.45 -7.91
C TYR A 86 -8.83 11.37 -8.85
N ILE A 87 -9.16 10.18 -9.34
CA ILE A 87 -10.34 9.96 -10.21
C ILE A 87 -11.63 10.31 -9.46
N ALA A 88 -11.75 9.92 -8.19
CA ALA A 88 -12.91 10.24 -7.36
C ALA A 88 -13.09 11.76 -7.22
N GLU A 89 -12.02 12.49 -6.97
CA GLU A 89 -12.01 13.95 -6.87
C GLU A 89 -12.41 14.61 -8.20
N GLU A 90 -11.83 14.21 -9.32
CA GLU A 90 -12.11 14.76 -10.65
C GLU A 90 -13.56 14.47 -11.12
N THR A 91 -14.10 13.33 -10.74
CA THR A 91 -15.48 12.96 -11.08
C THR A 91 -16.52 13.40 -10.04
N ASN A 92 -16.07 14.13 -9.01
CA ASN A 92 -16.90 14.56 -7.86
C ASN A 92 -17.67 13.39 -7.22
N GLN A 93 -17.00 12.25 -7.07
CA GLN A 93 -17.55 11.03 -6.48
C GLN A 93 -16.80 10.66 -5.19
N GLY A 94 -17.41 9.84 -4.34
CA GLY A 94 -16.74 9.27 -3.18
C GLY A 94 -15.78 8.15 -3.56
N ILE A 95 -14.73 7.94 -2.74
CA ILE A 95 -13.78 6.83 -2.93
C ILE A 95 -14.47 5.45 -2.88
N GLU A 96 -15.59 5.37 -2.21
CA GLU A 96 -16.41 4.15 -2.10
C GLU A 96 -16.97 3.68 -3.45
N ARG A 97 -17.10 4.60 -4.41
CA ARG A 97 -17.50 4.29 -5.78
C ARG A 97 -16.38 3.71 -6.63
N MET A 98 -15.13 3.95 -6.24
CA MET A 98 -13.94 3.53 -6.98
C MET A 98 -13.66 2.03 -6.77
N THR A 99 -14.63 1.17 -7.05
CA THR A 99 -14.47 -0.28 -7.00
C THR A 99 -13.64 -0.78 -8.17
N TYR A 100 -13.11 -2.00 -8.05
CA TYR A 100 -12.38 -2.65 -9.15
C TYR A 100 -13.20 -2.67 -10.45
N ASP A 101 -14.48 -3.07 -10.37
CA ASP A 101 -15.37 -3.17 -11.52
C ASP A 101 -15.63 -1.79 -12.18
N TYR A 102 -15.79 -0.74 -11.36
CA TYR A 102 -15.93 0.62 -11.90
C TYR A 102 -14.64 1.09 -12.58
N LEU A 103 -13.49 0.88 -11.93
CA LEU A 103 -12.18 1.34 -12.44
C LEU A 103 -11.74 0.61 -13.70
N THR A 104 -12.21 -0.62 -13.94
CA THR A 104 -11.90 -1.41 -15.15
C THR A 104 -13.02 -1.40 -16.17
N GLY A 105 -14.16 -0.78 -15.84
CA GLY A 105 -15.37 -0.79 -16.68
C GLY A 105 -15.46 0.38 -17.66
N GLU A 106 -16.37 0.23 -18.62
CA GLU A 106 -16.71 1.27 -19.61
C GLU A 106 -17.31 2.53 -18.99
N GLN A 107 -17.89 2.42 -17.78
CA GLN A 107 -18.47 3.57 -17.11
C GLN A 107 -17.43 4.62 -16.73
N LEU A 108 -16.26 4.19 -16.26
CA LEU A 108 -15.15 5.11 -15.95
C LEU A 108 -14.73 5.91 -17.19
N ARG A 109 -14.65 5.26 -18.36
CA ARG A 109 -14.28 5.92 -19.62
C ARG A 109 -15.27 7.02 -20.01
N ARG A 110 -16.55 6.80 -19.71
CA ARG A 110 -17.60 7.82 -19.96
C ARG A 110 -17.55 8.96 -18.96
N ASP A 111 -17.32 8.66 -17.69
CA ASP A 111 -17.37 9.64 -16.60
C ASP A 111 -16.09 10.48 -16.51
N PHE A 112 -14.94 9.88 -16.76
CA PHE A 112 -13.63 10.48 -16.55
C PHE A 112 -12.82 10.68 -17.84
N GLY A 113 -13.04 9.85 -18.86
CA GLY A 113 -12.26 9.85 -20.09
C GLY A 113 -10.95 9.07 -19.97
N GLN A 114 -9.86 9.64 -20.49
CA GLN A 114 -8.53 9.02 -20.50
C GLN A 114 -7.53 9.91 -19.79
N ALA A 115 -6.75 9.31 -18.89
CA ALA A 115 -5.63 9.98 -18.24
C ALA A 115 -4.36 9.12 -18.29
N THR A 116 -3.21 9.78 -18.27
CA THR A 116 -1.92 9.13 -18.18
C THR A 116 -1.26 9.53 -16.87
N PHE A 117 -0.90 8.55 -16.06
CA PHE A 117 -0.22 8.74 -14.79
C PHE A 117 1.27 8.44 -14.95
N PHE A 118 2.10 9.30 -14.40
CA PHE A 118 3.56 9.13 -14.36
C PHE A 118 4.02 8.94 -12.91
N THR A 119 4.96 8.04 -12.71
CA THR A 119 5.57 7.84 -11.39
C THR A 119 7.05 7.58 -11.52
N ALA A 120 7.83 8.06 -10.56
CA ALA A 120 9.22 7.66 -10.38
C ALA A 120 9.29 6.53 -9.36
N THR A 121 10.07 5.50 -9.64
CA THR A 121 10.25 4.38 -8.73
C THR A 121 11.69 3.93 -8.68
N ASP A 122 12.13 3.57 -7.48
CA ASP A 122 13.42 2.94 -7.22
C ASP A 122 13.36 1.40 -7.21
N GLY A 123 12.21 0.86 -7.56
CA GLY A 123 11.90 -0.56 -7.44
C GLY A 123 11.29 -1.19 -8.69
N LYS A 124 10.82 -2.41 -8.52
CA LYS A 124 10.40 -3.37 -9.52
C LYS A 124 9.00 -3.10 -10.11
N ILE A 125 8.76 -1.92 -10.71
CA ILE A 125 7.48 -1.67 -11.42
C ILE A 125 7.52 -2.13 -12.89
N GLY A 126 8.68 -2.34 -13.47
CA GLY A 126 8.83 -2.78 -14.87
C GLY A 126 8.26 -4.16 -15.21
N ARG A 127 7.63 -4.88 -14.28
CA ARG A 127 6.93 -6.15 -14.54
C ARG A 127 5.41 -6.03 -14.68
N ALA A 128 4.86 -4.85 -14.54
CA ALA A 128 3.42 -4.63 -14.70
C ALA A 128 3.01 -4.34 -16.16
N HIS A 129 3.92 -4.47 -17.09
CA HIS A 129 3.70 -4.29 -18.53
C HIS A 129 3.87 -5.62 -19.26
N VAL A 130 2.98 -6.55 -19.01
CA VAL A 130 2.79 -7.70 -19.91
C VAL A 130 1.31 -7.98 -20.00
#